data_84251434dcf991cf6ac79f5373233f17
#
_entry.id   84251434dcf991cf6ac79f5373233f17
#
_cell.length_a   1.000
_cell.length_b   1.000
_cell.length_c   1.000
_cell.angle_alpha   90.00
_cell.angle_beta   90.00
_cell.angle_gamma   90.00
#
_symmetry.space_group_name_H-M   'P 1'
#
loop_
_entity.id
_entity.type
_entity.pdbx_description
1 polymer ?
#
loop_
_entity_poly.entity_id
_entity_poly.type
_entity_poly.pdbx_seq_one_letter_code
_entity_poly.pdbx_strand_id
1 'polypeptide(L)'
;TLTVNPVNDAPVIASIADQAIDEDSSLTVDLSASDVDGDALTYSASSEDADVVVDGTSLTVIPAPDFNGSVLVNVSVTDGSETDSTSFTLTVNPINDGPIVINPIDDVVVDEDSPNYTIDLATVFYDVENGTDLSYAYSENIGALTANISENILTLSFLPDGNGSGEVVVSASDITSRLSTQTTFQVTINPVNDAPVVDAIADQVIDEDASLTLTLSASDV
;
A
#
# COMPACT_ATOMS: atom_id res chain seq x y z
N THR A 1 57.01 -36.97 40.94
CA THR A 1 56.45 -36.10 39.94
C THR A 1 54.96 -36.09 40.14
N LEU A 2 54.35 -34.90 40.30
CA LEU A 2 52.92 -34.65 40.25
C LEU A 2 52.55 -34.32 38.78
N THR A 3 51.60 -35.04 38.19
CA THR A 3 51.05 -34.74 36.90
C THR A 3 49.62 -34.16 37.12
N VAL A 4 49.36 -32.99 36.65
CA VAL A 4 48.01 -32.35 36.64
C VAL A 4 47.51 -32.46 35.21
N ASN A 5 46.40 -33.15 35.03
CA ASN A 5 45.75 -33.23 33.72
C ASN A 5 44.81 -32.02 33.58
N PRO A 6 44.80 -31.36 32.44
CA PRO A 6 43.82 -30.30 32.19
C PRO A 6 42.43 -30.91 32.13
N VAL A 7 41.44 -30.12 32.57
CA VAL A 7 40.01 -30.39 32.46
C VAL A 7 39.43 -29.22 31.68
N ASN A 8 38.57 -29.49 30.73
CA ASN A 8 37.94 -28.46 29.94
C ASN A 8 37.04 -27.56 30.82
N ASP A 9 37.23 -26.28 30.68
CA ASP A 9 36.35 -25.26 31.25
C ASP A 9 35.38 -24.73 30.16
N ALA A 10 34.15 -24.41 30.54
CA ALA A 10 33.16 -23.87 29.61
C ALA A 10 33.51 -22.44 29.14
N PRO A 11 33.24 -22.08 27.87
CA PRO A 11 33.37 -20.71 27.43
C PRO A 11 32.44 -19.79 28.21
N VAL A 12 32.77 -18.51 28.26
CA VAL A 12 31.96 -17.46 28.89
C VAL A 12 31.61 -16.40 27.86
N ILE A 13 30.31 -16.32 27.51
CA ILE A 13 29.80 -15.31 26.56
C ILE A 13 29.61 -13.96 27.27
N ALA A 14 30.01 -12.86 26.61
CA ALA A 14 29.76 -11.53 27.10
C ALA A 14 28.27 -11.20 26.97
N SER A 15 27.71 -10.52 27.98
CA SER A 15 26.35 -10.04 27.93
C SER A 15 26.16 -9.02 26.82
N ILE A 16 25.04 -9.11 26.12
CA ILE A 16 24.61 -8.18 25.08
C ILE A 16 23.52 -7.30 25.71
N ALA A 17 23.67 -5.97 25.62
CA ALA A 17 22.63 -5.07 26.08
C ALA A 17 21.45 -5.06 25.10
N ASP A 18 20.25 -4.76 25.61
CA ASP A 18 19.06 -4.58 24.79
C ASP A 18 19.31 -3.47 23.75
N GLN A 19 18.74 -3.65 22.58
CA GLN A 19 18.93 -2.81 21.39
C GLN A 19 17.59 -2.26 20.91
N ALA A 20 17.64 -1.21 20.08
CA ALA A 20 16.46 -0.70 19.39
C ALA A 20 16.85 -0.29 17.97
N ILE A 21 15.96 -0.58 17.03
CA ILE A 21 16.02 -0.15 15.62
C ILE A 21 14.63 0.31 15.20
N ASP A 22 14.54 0.98 14.09
CA ASP A 22 13.28 1.24 13.41
C ASP A 22 12.93 0.02 12.53
N GLU A 23 11.64 -0.24 12.29
CA GLU A 23 11.20 -1.31 11.38
C GLU A 23 11.84 -1.14 9.98
N ASP A 24 11.81 -2.18 9.17
CA ASP A 24 12.48 -2.29 7.87
C ASP A 24 14.01 -2.14 7.91
N SER A 25 14.57 -2.17 9.12
CA SER A 25 16.01 -2.13 9.34
C SER A 25 16.52 -3.46 9.88
N SER A 26 17.82 -3.69 9.80
CA SER A 26 18.50 -4.82 10.42
C SER A 26 19.50 -4.36 11.48
N LEU A 27 19.67 -5.17 12.52
CA LEU A 27 20.67 -4.97 13.57
C LEU A 27 21.88 -5.85 13.31
N THR A 28 23.09 -5.29 13.44
CA THR A 28 24.33 -6.09 13.50
C THR A 28 25.03 -5.87 14.83
N VAL A 29 25.40 -6.98 15.50
CA VAL A 29 26.07 -6.98 16.79
C VAL A 29 27.30 -7.86 16.71
N ASP A 30 28.42 -7.38 17.28
CA ASP A 30 29.64 -8.17 17.44
C ASP A 30 29.56 -9.01 18.71
N LEU A 31 29.68 -10.33 18.56
CA LEU A 31 29.70 -11.30 19.64
C LEU A 31 31.09 -11.43 20.23
N SER A 32 31.16 -11.61 21.53
CA SER A 32 32.43 -11.81 22.23
C SER A 32 32.27 -12.86 23.32
N ALA A 33 33.26 -13.76 23.42
CA ALA A 33 33.34 -14.71 24.48
C ALA A 33 34.84 -14.99 24.82
N SER A 34 35.09 -15.56 25.99
CA SER A 34 36.41 -15.98 26.41
C SER A 34 36.36 -17.44 26.85
N ASP A 35 37.46 -18.13 26.64
CA ASP A 35 37.71 -19.50 27.09
C ASP A 35 39.03 -19.55 27.83
N VAL A 36 39.07 -20.26 28.99
CA VAL A 36 40.25 -20.33 29.84
C VAL A 36 41.33 -21.25 29.25
N ASP A 37 40.88 -22.27 28.55
CA ASP A 37 41.78 -23.24 27.90
C ASP A 37 42.29 -22.74 26.55
N GLY A 38 41.65 -21.70 26.00
CA GLY A 38 41.99 -21.06 24.72
C GLY A 38 41.47 -21.85 23.53
N ASP A 39 40.40 -22.59 23.71
CA ASP A 39 39.77 -23.40 22.66
C ASP A 39 39.06 -22.54 21.59
N ALA A 40 38.84 -23.14 20.43
CA ALA A 40 38.21 -22.48 19.32
C ALA A 40 36.68 -22.37 19.57
N LEU A 41 36.16 -21.13 19.57
CA LEU A 41 34.76 -20.82 19.86
C LEU A 41 33.92 -20.76 18.61
N THR A 42 32.71 -21.34 18.70
CA THR A 42 31.68 -21.28 17.65
C THR A 42 30.41 -20.65 18.22
N TYR A 43 29.91 -19.61 17.53
CA TYR A 43 28.69 -18.90 17.91
C TYR A 43 27.49 -19.40 17.11
N SER A 44 26.32 -19.34 17.77
CA SER A 44 25.03 -19.53 17.13
C SER A 44 23.97 -18.63 17.76
N ALA A 45 22.90 -18.33 17.02
CA ALA A 45 21.80 -17.53 17.52
C ALA A 45 20.46 -18.07 17.02
N SER A 46 19.38 -17.74 17.73
CA SER A 46 18.01 -18.06 17.36
C SER A 46 17.04 -16.99 17.84
N SER A 47 15.96 -16.78 17.07
CA SER A 47 14.80 -15.99 17.44
C SER A 47 13.55 -16.67 16.87
N GLU A 48 12.38 -16.43 17.46
CA GLU A 48 11.08 -16.87 16.93
C GLU A 48 10.47 -15.81 16.01
N ASP A 49 10.83 -14.52 16.21
CA ASP A 49 10.19 -13.37 15.62
C ASP A 49 11.06 -12.62 14.59
N ALA A 50 12.28 -13.12 14.31
CA ALA A 50 13.17 -12.52 13.32
C ALA A 50 14.12 -13.59 12.73
N ASP A 51 14.56 -13.34 11.49
CA ASP A 51 15.64 -14.08 10.91
C ASP A 51 16.98 -13.66 11.56
N VAL A 52 17.82 -14.63 11.88
CA VAL A 52 19.14 -14.40 12.48
C VAL A 52 20.22 -15.10 11.68
N VAL A 53 21.31 -14.39 11.43
CA VAL A 53 22.49 -14.91 10.72
C VAL A 53 23.74 -14.65 11.55
N VAL A 54 24.54 -15.70 11.79
CA VAL A 54 25.84 -15.60 12.46
C VAL A 54 26.94 -15.91 11.45
N ASP A 55 27.86 -14.97 11.26
CA ASP A 55 29.06 -15.14 10.45
C ASP A 55 30.30 -14.81 11.30
N GLY A 56 31.01 -15.86 11.73
CA GLY A 56 32.10 -15.73 12.70
C GLY A 56 31.61 -15.16 14.03
N THR A 57 32.01 -13.94 14.33
CA THR A 57 31.58 -13.18 15.52
C THR A 57 30.50 -12.13 15.22
N SER A 58 30.04 -12.00 13.99
CA SER A 58 29.03 -11.02 13.62
C SER A 58 27.64 -11.68 13.62
N LEU A 59 26.71 -11.16 14.42
CA LEU A 59 25.31 -11.52 14.45
C LEU A 59 24.49 -10.45 13.74
N THR A 60 23.73 -10.84 12.72
CA THR A 60 22.73 -9.97 12.07
C THR A 60 21.34 -10.48 12.43
N VAL A 61 20.47 -9.57 12.90
CA VAL A 61 19.05 -9.80 13.19
C VAL A 61 18.22 -9.02 12.20
N ILE A 62 17.28 -9.71 11.53
CA ILE A 62 16.47 -9.16 10.44
C ILE A 62 14.99 -9.43 10.79
N PRO A 63 14.27 -8.47 11.39
CA PRO A 63 12.83 -8.57 11.57
C PRO A 63 12.11 -8.70 10.23
N ALA A 64 10.87 -9.21 10.25
CA ALA A 64 10.04 -9.20 9.04
C ALA A 64 9.73 -7.76 8.60
N PRO A 65 9.47 -7.52 7.31
CA PRO A 65 8.98 -6.21 6.84
C PRO A 65 7.74 -5.77 7.62
N ASP A 66 7.61 -4.47 7.87
CA ASP A 66 6.50 -3.83 8.59
C ASP A 66 6.26 -4.41 10.00
N PHE A 67 7.25 -5.12 10.57
CA PHE A 67 7.15 -5.66 11.93
C PHE A 67 7.62 -4.61 12.95
N ASN A 68 6.76 -4.28 13.90
CA ASN A 68 7.13 -3.50 15.08
C ASN A 68 6.77 -4.26 16.37
N GLY A 69 7.57 -4.07 17.43
CA GLY A 69 7.42 -4.80 18.67
C GLY A 69 8.74 -5.25 19.29
N SER A 70 8.70 -6.29 20.10
CA SER A 70 9.86 -6.83 20.80
C SER A 70 10.26 -8.19 20.24
N VAL A 71 11.51 -8.33 19.89
CA VAL A 71 12.15 -9.59 19.42
C VAL A 71 13.11 -10.08 20.49
N LEU A 72 12.94 -11.32 20.95
CA LEU A 72 13.89 -11.98 21.83
C LEU A 72 14.92 -12.73 21.00
N VAL A 73 16.20 -12.41 21.20
CA VAL A 73 17.33 -13.08 20.54
C VAL A 73 18.12 -13.87 21.57
N ASN A 74 18.24 -15.17 21.35
CA ASN A 74 19.08 -16.07 22.14
C ASN A 74 20.40 -16.30 21.40
N VAL A 75 21.50 -16.17 22.11
CA VAL A 75 22.86 -16.35 21.55
C VAL A 75 23.59 -17.39 22.38
N SER A 76 24.31 -18.31 21.75
CA SER A 76 25.11 -19.30 22.42
C SER A 76 26.52 -19.40 21.79
N VAL A 77 27.47 -19.80 22.62
CA VAL A 77 28.84 -20.07 22.24
C VAL A 77 29.25 -21.47 22.73
N THR A 78 29.96 -22.21 21.93
CA THR A 78 30.52 -23.53 22.32
C THR A 78 31.98 -23.64 21.93
N ASP A 79 32.74 -24.34 22.74
CA ASP A 79 34.12 -24.80 22.49
C ASP A 79 34.17 -26.19 21.80
N GLY A 80 32.99 -26.78 21.54
CA GLY A 80 32.83 -28.15 21.02
C GLY A 80 32.55 -29.21 22.08
N SER A 81 32.73 -28.91 23.37
CA SER A 81 32.48 -29.79 24.52
C SER A 81 31.38 -29.23 25.43
N GLU A 82 31.44 -27.96 25.74
CA GLU A 82 30.52 -27.27 26.61
C GLU A 82 29.95 -26.02 25.93
N THR A 83 28.91 -25.40 26.53
CA THR A 83 28.17 -24.28 25.91
C THR A 83 27.76 -23.29 26.98
N ASP A 84 27.87 -22.00 26.67
CA ASP A 84 27.30 -20.92 27.44
C ASP A 84 26.32 -20.09 26.55
N SER A 85 25.37 -19.39 27.17
CA SER A 85 24.34 -18.65 26.45
C SER A 85 23.95 -17.35 27.15
N THR A 86 23.53 -16.41 26.35
CA THR A 86 22.93 -15.14 26.77
C THR A 86 21.75 -14.79 25.89
N SER A 87 20.97 -13.81 26.29
CA SER A 87 19.88 -13.27 25.45
C SER A 87 19.80 -11.76 25.60
N PHE A 88 19.24 -11.10 24.60
CA PHE A 88 18.89 -9.68 24.64
C PHE A 88 17.57 -9.45 23.94
N THR A 89 16.94 -8.32 24.25
CA THR A 89 15.72 -7.86 23.59
C THR A 89 16.07 -6.81 22.55
N LEU A 90 15.57 -7.01 21.31
CA LEU A 90 15.56 -6.01 20.26
C LEU A 90 14.18 -5.38 20.22
N THR A 91 14.10 -4.07 20.47
CA THR A 91 12.88 -3.29 20.26
C THR A 91 12.87 -2.74 18.85
N VAL A 92 11.85 -3.07 18.08
CA VAL A 92 11.62 -2.53 16.74
C VAL A 92 10.55 -1.45 16.85
N ASN A 93 10.94 -0.22 16.55
CA ASN A 93 10.05 0.93 16.62
C ASN A 93 9.21 1.05 15.35
N PRO A 94 7.91 1.40 15.45
CA PRO A 94 7.09 1.67 14.28
C PRO A 94 7.56 2.95 13.55
N ILE A 95 7.56 2.89 12.24
CA ILE A 95 7.72 4.03 11.32
C ILE A 95 6.48 4.04 10.43
N ASN A 96 5.84 5.20 10.28
CA ASN A 96 4.66 5.27 9.44
C ASN A 96 5.01 5.08 7.96
N ASP A 97 4.38 4.14 7.32
CA ASP A 97 4.43 3.88 5.88
C ASP A 97 3.40 4.73 5.12
N GLY A 98 3.49 4.72 3.82
CA GLY A 98 2.48 5.34 2.96
C GLY A 98 1.53 4.31 2.37
N PRO A 99 0.31 4.73 2.00
CA PRO A 99 -0.62 3.82 1.37
C PRO A 99 -0.08 3.25 0.05
N ILE A 100 -0.44 2.02 -0.25
CA ILE A 100 -0.07 1.31 -1.49
C ILE A 100 -1.32 1.00 -2.32
N VAL A 101 -1.14 0.81 -3.63
CA VAL A 101 -2.19 0.32 -4.53
C VAL A 101 -2.16 -1.21 -4.49
N ILE A 102 -3.20 -1.82 -3.92
CA ILE A 102 -3.32 -3.29 -3.85
C ILE A 102 -4.08 -3.88 -5.04
N ASN A 103 -5.04 -3.13 -5.61
CA ASN A 103 -5.78 -3.50 -6.80
C ASN A 103 -5.91 -2.28 -7.72
N PRO A 104 -5.11 -2.17 -8.78
CA PRO A 104 -5.27 -1.10 -9.76
C PRO A 104 -6.70 -1.06 -10.36
N ILE A 105 -7.18 0.14 -10.65
CA ILE A 105 -8.49 0.33 -11.28
C ILE A 105 -8.37 0.02 -12.76
N ASP A 106 -9.23 -0.83 -13.27
CA ASP A 106 -9.32 -1.12 -14.71
C ASP A 106 -9.92 0.06 -15.49
N ASP A 107 -9.58 0.15 -16.77
CA ASP A 107 -10.16 1.13 -17.67
C ASP A 107 -11.67 0.96 -17.79
N VAL A 108 -12.40 2.07 -17.84
CA VAL A 108 -13.86 2.11 -17.91
C VAL A 108 -14.28 2.47 -19.32
N VAL A 109 -15.11 1.64 -19.93
CA VAL A 109 -15.72 1.89 -21.24
C VAL A 109 -17.24 1.80 -21.10
N VAL A 110 -17.91 2.87 -21.42
CA VAL A 110 -19.39 2.98 -21.34
C VAL A 110 -19.92 3.71 -22.56
N ASP A 111 -21.21 3.60 -22.79
CA ASP A 111 -21.92 4.45 -23.74
C ASP A 111 -22.35 5.75 -23.03
N GLU A 112 -22.55 6.84 -23.77
CA GLU A 112 -23.15 8.05 -23.22
C GLU A 112 -24.56 7.72 -22.65
N ASP A 113 -25.07 8.57 -21.74
CA ASP A 113 -26.32 8.33 -21.00
C ASP A 113 -26.32 7.08 -20.11
N SER A 114 -25.18 6.42 -19.95
CA SER A 114 -25.06 5.30 -19.01
C SER A 114 -25.32 5.76 -17.58
N PRO A 115 -25.83 4.87 -16.71
CA PRO A 115 -25.96 5.16 -15.28
C PRO A 115 -24.57 5.39 -14.65
N ASN A 116 -24.57 6.05 -13.49
CA ASN A 116 -23.36 6.31 -12.74
C ASN A 116 -22.53 5.04 -12.51
N TYR A 117 -21.23 5.16 -12.65
CA TYR A 117 -20.26 4.10 -12.35
C TYR A 117 -19.62 4.37 -11.00
N THR A 118 -19.52 3.37 -10.14
CA THR A 118 -18.98 3.52 -8.79
C THR A 118 -17.80 2.59 -8.55
N ILE A 119 -16.80 3.10 -7.84
CA ILE A 119 -15.59 2.36 -7.46
C ILE A 119 -15.41 2.50 -5.95
N ASP A 120 -15.26 1.38 -5.26
CA ASP A 120 -14.93 1.35 -3.84
C ASP A 120 -13.40 1.44 -3.67
N LEU A 121 -12.92 2.62 -3.26
CA LEU A 121 -11.51 2.92 -3.10
C LEU A 121 -10.84 2.15 -1.95
N ALA A 122 -11.62 1.68 -0.98
CA ALA A 122 -11.13 0.79 0.07
C ALA A 122 -10.69 -0.58 -0.44
N THR A 123 -11.11 -0.96 -1.65
CA THR A 123 -10.61 -2.17 -2.33
C THR A 123 -9.38 -1.94 -3.19
N VAL A 124 -9.05 -0.68 -3.46
CA VAL A 124 -7.96 -0.25 -4.34
C VAL A 124 -6.69 0.05 -3.56
N PHE A 125 -6.84 0.73 -2.42
CA PHE A 125 -5.74 1.21 -1.60
C PHE A 125 -5.73 0.55 -0.23
N TYR A 126 -4.54 0.40 0.32
CA TYR A 126 -4.32 -0.14 1.66
C TYR A 126 -3.07 0.52 2.28
N ASP A 127 -3.08 0.67 3.58
CA ASP A 127 -2.01 1.21 4.39
C ASP A 127 -1.76 0.26 5.58
N VAL A 128 -0.51 0.04 5.95
CA VAL A 128 -0.16 -0.96 6.97
C VAL A 128 -0.70 -0.54 8.34
N GLU A 129 -0.61 0.74 8.69
CA GLU A 129 -1.02 1.27 10.00
C GLU A 129 -2.50 1.66 10.02
N ASN A 130 -3.01 2.20 8.91
CA ASN A 130 -4.34 2.80 8.84
C ASN A 130 -5.37 1.89 8.14
N GLY A 131 -4.92 0.80 7.49
CA GLY A 131 -5.80 -0.07 6.72
C GLY A 131 -6.44 0.67 5.55
N THR A 132 -7.75 0.82 5.58
CA THR A 132 -8.54 1.55 4.57
C THR A 132 -9.04 2.92 5.07
N ASP A 133 -8.63 3.36 6.26
CA ASP A 133 -8.98 4.69 6.80
C ASP A 133 -8.04 5.76 6.22
N LEU A 134 -8.25 6.08 4.95
CA LEU A 134 -7.43 6.95 4.13
C LEU A 134 -8.23 8.17 3.67
N SER A 135 -7.51 9.23 3.33
CA SER A 135 -8.07 10.41 2.67
C SER A 135 -7.90 10.28 1.16
N TYR A 136 -8.98 10.40 0.41
CA TYR A 136 -8.99 10.24 -1.04
C TYR A 136 -9.17 11.56 -1.76
N ALA A 137 -8.52 11.70 -2.91
CA ALA A 137 -8.73 12.81 -3.85
C ALA A 137 -8.69 12.28 -5.29
N TYR A 138 -9.26 13.04 -6.21
CA TYR A 138 -9.24 12.73 -7.63
C TYR A 138 -8.96 13.95 -8.48
N SER A 139 -8.52 13.74 -9.70
CA SER A 139 -8.56 14.69 -10.80
C SER A 139 -8.94 13.97 -12.09
N GLU A 140 -9.60 14.65 -13.00
CA GLU A 140 -9.98 14.13 -14.30
C GLU A 140 -9.82 15.22 -15.37
N ASN A 141 -9.75 14.81 -16.64
CA ASN A 141 -9.62 15.69 -17.78
C ASN A 141 -10.68 15.45 -18.87
N ILE A 142 -11.86 14.95 -18.47
CA ILE A 142 -12.94 14.51 -19.36
C ILE A 142 -14.12 15.45 -19.22
N GLY A 143 -14.39 16.29 -20.23
CA GLY A 143 -15.49 17.25 -20.20
C GLY A 143 -16.90 16.63 -20.27
N ALA A 144 -17.01 15.33 -20.54
CA ALA A 144 -18.26 14.58 -20.67
C ALA A 144 -18.68 13.83 -19.39
N LEU A 145 -17.97 14.00 -18.27
CA LEU A 145 -18.37 13.44 -16.97
C LEU A 145 -18.13 14.43 -15.84
N THR A 146 -18.72 14.11 -14.69
CA THR A 146 -18.37 14.69 -13.40
C THR A 146 -18.04 13.57 -12.43
N ALA A 147 -17.08 13.79 -11.54
CA ALA A 147 -16.71 12.83 -10.52
C ALA A 147 -16.94 13.39 -9.12
N ASN A 148 -17.18 12.52 -8.16
CA ASN A 148 -17.29 12.86 -6.75
C ASN A 148 -16.82 11.70 -5.89
N ILE A 149 -16.15 12.00 -4.78
CA ILE A 149 -15.83 11.00 -3.74
C ILE A 149 -16.68 11.33 -2.50
N SER A 150 -17.38 10.32 -2.02
CA SER A 150 -18.09 10.35 -0.75
C SER A 150 -17.66 9.18 0.10
N GLU A 151 -17.06 9.45 1.24
CA GLU A 151 -16.35 8.44 2.05
C GLU A 151 -15.25 7.78 1.19
N ASN A 152 -15.37 6.49 0.92
CA ASN A 152 -14.46 5.71 0.08
C ASN A 152 -15.02 5.37 -1.32
N ILE A 153 -16.18 5.92 -1.70
CA ILE A 153 -16.80 5.63 -3.00
C ILE A 153 -16.53 6.77 -3.98
N LEU A 154 -15.79 6.47 -5.04
CA LEU A 154 -15.69 7.32 -6.22
C LEU A 154 -16.88 7.03 -7.13
N THR A 155 -17.65 8.07 -7.45
CA THR A 155 -18.77 8.03 -8.39
C THR A 155 -18.44 8.85 -9.63
N LEU A 156 -18.51 8.22 -10.80
CA LEU A 156 -18.45 8.86 -12.10
C LEU A 156 -19.88 9.04 -12.63
N SER A 157 -20.27 10.26 -12.94
CA SER A 157 -21.59 10.61 -13.48
C SER A 157 -21.40 11.18 -14.88
N PHE A 158 -21.98 10.52 -15.87
CA PHE A 158 -21.85 10.88 -17.28
C PHE A 158 -22.84 11.99 -17.63
N LEU A 159 -22.41 12.98 -18.39
CA LEU A 159 -23.27 14.08 -18.82
C LEU A 159 -24.14 13.60 -19.97
N PRO A 160 -25.41 14.07 -20.06
CA PRO A 160 -26.29 13.77 -21.18
C PRO A 160 -25.63 14.14 -22.51
N ASP A 161 -25.76 13.30 -23.52
CA ASP A 161 -25.23 13.46 -24.87
C ASP A 161 -23.71 13.75 -24.89
N GLY A 162 -23.00 13.36 -23.80
CA GLY A 162 -21.59 13.67 -23.60
C GLY A 162 -20.70 12.47 -23.90
N ASN A 163 -19.85 12.56 -24.92
CA ASN A 163 -18.93 11.51 -25.29
C ASN A 163 -17.47 12.01 -25.33
N GLY A 164 -16.53 11.08 -25.32
CA GLY A 164 -15.10 11.37 -25.33
C GLY A 164 -14.29 10.40 -24.48
N SER A 165 -13.02 10.69 -24.31
CA SER A 165 -12.13 9.88 -23.47
C SER A 165 -11.09 10.73 -22.76
N GLY A 166 -10.56 10.22 -21.66
CA GLY A 166 -9.49 10.85 -20.90
C GLY A 166 -9.13 10.05 -19.66
N GLU A 167 -8.30 10.65 -18.83
CA GLU A 167 -7.75 10.02 -17.63
C GLU A 167 -8.49 10.48 -16.38
N VAL A 168 -8.65 9.54 -15.45
CA VAL A 168 -8.98 9.81 -14.05
C VAL A 168 -7.82 9.37 -13.20
N VAL A 169 -7.28 10.27 -12.40
CA VAL A 169 -6.24 10.00 -11.41
C VAL A 169 -6.90 10.00 -10.04
N VAL A 170 -6.68 8.94 -9.27
CA VAL A 170 -7.15 8.84 -7.89
C VAL A 170 -5.95 8.70 -6.98
N SER A 171 -5.91 9.49 -5.92
CA SER A 171 -4.87 9.43 -4.89
C SER A 171 -5.47 9.09 -3.54
N ALA A 172 -4.71 8.30 -2.78
CA ALA A 172 -4.96 8.03 -1.38
C ALA A 172 -3.82 8.61 -0.54
N SER A 173 -4.14 9.19 0.59
CA SER A 173 -3.18 9.74 1.55
C SER A 173 -3.52 9.24 2.94
N ASP A 174 -2.49 8.85 3.68
CA ASP A 174 -2.59 8.63 5.10
C ASP A 174 -2.97 9.94 5.81
N ILE A 175 -3.80 9.84 6.83
CA ILE A 175 -4.34 10.99 7.56
C ILE A 175 -3.35 11.60 8.55
N THR A 176 -2.29 10.89 8.93
CA THR A 176 -1.31 11.29 9.94
C THR A 176 -0.06 11.93 9.33
N SER A 177 0.63 11.22 8.45
CA SER A 177 1.90 11.67 7.85
C SER A 177 1.72 12.42 6.54
N ARG A 178 0.57 12.24 5.85
CA ARG A 178 0.28 12.72 4.50
C ARG A 178 1.15 12.09 3.41
N LEU A 179 1.74 10.93 3.69
CA LEU A 179 2.30 10.10 2.64
C LEU A 179 1.16 9.70 1.70
N SER A 180 1.44 9.62 0.40
CA SER A 180 0.39 9.39 -0.58
C SER A 180 0.86 8.55 -1.75
N THR A 181 -0.07 7.81 -2.32
CA THR A 181 0.09 7.09 -3.59
C THR A 181 -1.05 7.41 -4.53
N GLN A 182 -0.91 7.05 -5.80
CA GLN A 182 -1.95 7.29 -6.80
C GLN A 182 -2.03 6.15 -7.81
N THR A 183 -3.22 6.00 -8.41
CA THR A 183 -3.46 5.16 -9.58
C THR A 183 -4.19 5.97 -10.65
N THR A 184 -4.04 5.56 -11.90
CA THR A 184 -4.64 6.23 -13.06
C THR A 184 -5.33 5.19 -13.91
N PHE A 185 -6.50 5.52 -14.43
CA PHE A 185 -7.23 4.68 -15.38
C PHE A 185 -7.87 5.54 -16.46
N GLN A 186 -8.14 4.94 -17.61
CA GLN A 186 -8.80 5.60 -18.74
C GLN A 186 -10.31 5.43 -18.62
N VAL A 187 -11.05 6.48 -19.00
CA VAL A 187 -12.50 6.41 -19.20
C VAL A 187 -12.79 6.76 -20.65
N THR A 188 -13.55 5.89 -21.31
CA THR A 188 -14.02 6.09 -22.67
C THR A 188 -15.54 6.06 -22.66
N ILE A 189 -16.15 7.15 -23.13
CA ILE A 189 -17.60 7.30 -23.28
C ILE A 189 -17.88 7.30 -24.78
N ASN A 190 -18.53 6.23 -25.26
CA ASN A 190 -18.86 6.09 -26.67
C ASN A 190 -20.10 6.90 -27.02
N PRO A 191 -20.14 7.52 -28.21
CA PRO A 191 -21.37 8.16 -28.70
C PRO A 191 -22.43 7.10 -29.06
N VAL A 192 -23.68 7.42 -28.78
CA VAL A 192 -24.88 6.67 -29.18
C VAL A 192 -25.75 7.61 -29.98
N ASN A 193 -26.31 7.13 -31.10
CA ASN A 193 -27.15 7.97 -31.94
C ASN A 193 -28.51 8.25 -31.26
N ASP A 194 -28.83 9.51 -31.10
CA ASP A 194 -30.13 9.97 -30.62
C ASP A 194 -31.15 10.16 -31.73
N ALA A 195 -32.41 10.28 -31.33
CA ALA A 195 -33.44 10.57 -32.28
C ALA A 195 -33.65 12.09 -32.46
N PRO A 196 -33.78 12.61 -33.70
CA PRO A 196 -34.03 14.04 -33.89
C PRO A 196 -35.32 14.50 -33.21
N VAL A 197 -35.27 15.66 -32.61
CA VAL A 197 -36.39 16.32 -31.93
C VAL A 197 -36.95 17.44 -32.81
N VAL A 198 -38.26 17.34 -33.15
CA VAL A 198 -38.94 18.38 -33.92
C VAL A 198 -39.46 19.46 -32.97
N ASP A 199 -39.20 20.71 -33.30
CA ASP A 199 -39.74 21.86 -32.54
C ASP A 199 -41.26 21.87 -32.52
N ALA A 200 -41.81 22.22 -31.35
CA ALA A 200 -43.25 22.29 -31.19
C ALA A 200 -43.85 23.41 -32.09
N ILE A 201 -44.87 23.04 -32.84
CA ILE A 201 -45.64 24.01 -33.65
C ILE A 201 -46.81 24.52 -32.80
N ALA A 202 -46.85 25.81 -32.56
CA ALA A 202 -47.97 26.43 -31.86
C ALA A 202 -49.26 26.32 -32.69
N ASP A 203 -50.43 26.37 -32.03
CA ASP A 203 -51.74 26.42 -32.68
C ASP A 203 -51.82 27.58 -33.67
N GLN A 204 -52.38 27.34 -34.82
CA GLN A 204 -52.52 28.31 -35.90
C GLN A 204 -53.99 28.64 -36.15
N VAL A 205 -54.28 29.88 -36.49
CA VAL A 205 -55.58 30.32 -36.88
C VAL A 205 -55.48 31.12 -38.20
N ILE A 206 -56.24 30.72 -39.21
CA ILE A 206 -56.29 31.46 -40.49
C ILE A 206 -57.75 31.69 -40.89
N ASP A 207 -58.00 32.71 -41.71
CA ASP A 207 -59.26 32.91 -42.30
C ASP A 207 -59.51 31.97 -43.50
N GLU A 208 -60.80 31.84 -43.91
CA GLU A 208 -61.12 31.09 -45.11
C GLU A 208 -60.44 31.66 -46.33
N ASP A 209 -60.11 30.87 -47.32
CA ASP A 209 -59.43 31.27 -48.55
C ASP A 209 -57.96 31.77 -48.34
N ALA A 210 -57.43 31.77 -47.11
CA ALA A 210 -56.04 32.13 -46.83
C ALA A 210 -55.10 30.89 -46.98
N SER A 211 -53.81 31.16 -47.10
CA SER A 211 -52.76 30.15 -47.07
C SER A 211 -51.82 30.40 -45.92
N LEU A 212 -51.41 29.30 -45.25
CA LEU A 212 -50.42 29.33 -44.20
C LEU A 212 -49.13 28.64 -44.64
N THR A 213 -48.00 29.27 -44.43
CA THR A 213 -46.69 28.65 -44.60
C THR A 213 -46.00 28.61 -43.22
N LEU A 214 -45.61 27.44 -42.80
CA LEU A 214 -44.84 27.23 -41.59
C LEU A 214 -43.43 26.79 -41.93
N THR A 215 -42.46 27.34 -41.24
CA THR A 215 -41.11 26.85 -41.23
C THR A 215 -40.99 25.81 -40.11
N LEU A 216 -40.59 24.61 -40.45
CA LEU A 216 -40.33 23.53 -39.48
C LEU A 216 -38.85 23.54 -39.13
N SER A 217 -38.53 23.35 -37.87
CA SER A 217 -37.19 23.14 -37.39
C SER A 217 -37.12 21.86 -36.55
N ALA A 218 -35.96 21.23 -36.59
CA ALA A 218 -35.61 20.07 -35.79
C ALA A 218 -34.16 20.19 -35.39
N SER A 219 -33.81 19.62 -34.26
CA SER A 219 -32.44 19.46 -33.80
C SER A 219 -32.10 17.97 -33.62
N ASP A 220 -30.83 17.66 -33.78
CA ASP A 220 -30.27 16.35 -33.55
C ASP A 220 -28.94 16.57 -32.81
N VAL A 221 -28.58 15.65 -31.92
CA VAL A 221 -27.38 15.78 -31.04
C VAL A 221 -26.23 14.92 -31.50
#